data_f19de79bc091cc92e362c7347e56cf86
#
_entry.id   f19de79bc091cc92e362c7347e56cf86
#
_cell.length_a   1.000
_cell.length_b   1.000
_cell.length_c   1.000
_cell.angle_alpha   90.00
_cell.angle_beta   90.00
_cell.angle_gamma   90.00
#
_symmetry.space_group_name_H-M   'P 1'
#
loop_
_entity.id
_entity.type
_entity.pdbx_description
1 polymer ?
#
loop_
_entity_poly.entity_id
_entity_poly.type
_entity_poly.pdbx_seq_one_letter_code
_entity_poly.pdbx_strand_id
1 'polypeptide(L)'
;MSLTKSVFGTFPCGKTADAYTLKNAAGMTLVLTNYGCRILQLLTPDKSGKLGDVVLGHATLEEYLGSDFQGTFVGRYANRIGGAALTIDGVTYALDQNDGANTLHGGTKGYHQVLFDVKETNDGDEPSVTFTHVSPDGEENYPGTLTVEVQYTLTADNAVEITYRGKTDRKTVFNPTNHSFFNLKADGSKDVLSTLVTIHASEVTAVTDDLIPTGELLPVKGTPLDFTAAKPLGQDMFANDHLIRLCGGFDHNFCVDGEGMREIAVAYEPETGREMTVYSDMPGVQLYTFNRTSGLKNKDGSNMIPHGALCLETQFYPDSVHHENFPFRYVTPEEPFESKTIYKFTVK
;
A
#
# COMPACT_ATOMS: atom_id res chain seq x y z
N MET A 1 -8.41 -9.34 -23.83
CA MET A 1 -8.28 -8.12 -23.03
C MET A 1 -9.68 -7.59 -22.82
N SER A 2 -10.00 -7.11 -21.64
CA SER A 2 -11.33 -6.56 -21.39
C SER A 2 -11.35 -5.75 -20.10
N LEU A 3 -12.23 -4.76 -20.07
CA LEU A 3 -12.66 -4.08 -18.86
C LEU A 3 -14.17 -4.31 -18.72
N THR A 4 -14.60 -4.80 -17.55
CA THR A 4 -16.02 -4.94 -17.24
C THR A 4 -16.35 -4.29 -15.90
N LYS A 5 -17.57 -3.79 -15.78
CA LYS A 5 -18.09 -3.16 -14.56
C LYS A 5 -19.25 -3.98 -14.00
N SER A 6 -19.30 -4.13 -12.69
CA SER A 6 -20.41 -4.73 -11.95
C SER A 6 -20.63 -4.00 -10.62
N VAL A 7 -21.75 -4.21 -9.97
CA VAL A 7 -21.97 -3.71 -8.59
C VAL A 7 -21.22 -4.63 -7.63
N PHE A 8 -20.37 -4.04 -6.78
CA PHE A 8 -19.70 -4.76 -5.69
C PHE A 8 -20.58 -4.86 -4.45
N GLY A 9 -21.28 -3.79 -4.11
CA GLY A 9 -22.20 -3.76 -2.99
C GLY A 9 -22.94 -2.43 -2.87
N THR A 10 -23.91 -2.37 -1.97
CA THR A 10 -24.72 -1.17 -1.73
C THR A 10 -24.59 -0.74 -0.27
N PHE A 11 -24.21 0.50 -0.05
CA PHE A 11 -24.15 1.10 1.29
C PHE A 11 -25.55 1.25 1.88
N PRO A 12 -25.68 1.32 3.24
CA PRO A 12 -26.96 1.57 3.89
C PRO A 12 -27.66 2.86 3.42
N CYS A 13 -26.93 3.85 2.93
CA CYS A 13 -27.46 5.09 2.38
C CYS A 13 -27.98 4.96 0.94
N GLY A 14 -27.92 3.77 0.33
CA GLY A 14 -28.38 3.49 -1.03
C GLY A 14 -27.38 3.79 -2.13
N LYS A 15 -26.19 4.35 -1.83
CA LYS A 15 -25.11 4.47 -2.80
C LYS A 15 -24.50 3.10 -3.10
N THR A 16 -24.00 2.88 -4.31
CA THR A 16 -23.34 1.64 -4.71
C THR A 16 -21.84 1.82 -4.82
N ALA A 17 -21.08 0.81 -4.34
CA ALA A 17 -19.70 0.60 -4.73
C ALA A 17 -19.69 -0.30 -5.96
N ASP A 18 -18.90 0.07 -6.96
CA ASP A 18 -18.74 -0.68 -8.19
C ASP A 18 -17.44 -1.49 -8.16
N ALA A 19 -17.42 -2.63 -8.86
CA ALA A 19 -16.23 -3.41 -9.15
C ALA A 19 -15.86 -3.29 -10.63
N TYR A 20 -14.56 -3.16 -10.91
CA TYR A 20 -13.96 -3.05 -12.23
C TYR A 20 -13.01 -4.22 -12.43
N THR A 21 -13.31 -5.09 -13.38
CA THR A 21 -12.46 -6.25 -13.73
C THR A 21 -11.68 -5.92 -14.99
N LEU A 22 -10.35 -5.87 -14.86
CA LEU A 22 -9.39 -5.68 -15.94
C LEU A 22 -8.73 -7.03 -16.23
N LYS A 23 -8.61 -7.37 -17.52
CA LYS A 23 -7.96 -8.61 -17.95
C LYS A 23 -7.05 -8.36 -19.14
N ASN A 24 -5.78 -8.75 -19.03
CA ASN A 24 -4.81 -8.66 -20.12
C ASN A 24 -4.82 -9.90 -21.02
N ALA A 25 -4.03 -9.87 -22.10
CA ALA A 25 -3.94 -10.98 -23.07
C ALA A 25 -3.34 -12.26 -22.47
N ALA A 26 -2.46 -12.14 -21.47
CA ALA A 26 -1.85 -13.26 -20.78
C ALA A 26 -2.79 -13.95 -19.77
N GLY A 27 -4.01 -13.40 -19.57
CA GLY A 27 -5.03 -13.95 -18.67
C GLY A 27 -4.91 -13.47 -17.23
N MET A 28 -3.91 -12.66 -16.89
CA MET A 28 -3.85 -11.98 -15.59
C MET A 28 -5.10 -11.12 -15.41
N THR A 29 -5.67 -11.12 -14.21
CA THR A 29 -6.92 -10.43 -13.90
C THR A 29 -6.76 -9.57 -12.66
N LEU A 30 -7.14 -8.31 -12.76
CA LEU A 30 -7.16 -7.34 -11.66
C LEU A 30 -8.60 -6.90 -11.43
N VAL A 31 -9.10 -7.04 -10.21
CA VAL A 31 -10.42 -6.55 -9.81
C VAL A 31 -10.25 -5.42 -8.80
N LEU A 32 -10.82 -4.28 -9.12
CA LEU A 32 -10.76 -3.05 -8.33
C LEU A 32 -12.15 -2.65 -7.87
N THR A 33 -12.26 -1.91 -6.77
CA THR A 33 -13.49 -1.18 -6.42
C THR A 33 -13.21 0.31 -6.25
N ASN A 34 -14.21 1.14 -6.52
CA ASN A 34 -14.13 2.57 -6.25
C ASN A 34 -14.32 2.92 -4.75
N TYR A 35 -14.58 1.95 -3.88
CA TYR A 35 -14.54 2.16 -2.44
C TYR A 35 -13.12 1.99 -1.91
N GLY A 36 -12.47 3.11 -1.55
CA GLY A 36 -11.08 3.14 -1.14
C GLY A 36 -10.09 2.79 -2.25
N CYS A 37 -10.52 2.80 -3.53
CA CYS A 37 -9.71 2.38 -4.69
C CYS A 37 -8.99 1.05 -4.45
N ARG A 38 -9.70 0.06 -3.85
CA ARG A 38 -9.11 -1.21 -3.40
C ARG A 38 -8.83 -2.17 -4.53
N ILE A 39 -7.73 -2.90 -4.40
CA ILE A 39 -7.53 -4.16 -5.14
C ILE A 39 -8.30 -5.25 -4.40
N LEU A 40 -9.39 -5.71 -5.01
CA LEU A 40 -10.22 -6.79 -4.46
C LEU A 40 -9.66 -8.17 -4.79
N GLN A 41 -9.07 -8.32 -6.00
CA GLN A 41 -8.54 -9.59 -6.48
C GLN A 41 -7.40 -9.35 -7.46
N LEU A 42 -6.40 -10.21 -7.44
CA LEU A 42 -5.30 -10.21 -8.39
C LEU A 42 -4.93 -11.65 -8.76
N LEU A 43 -5.41 -12.12 -9.92
CA LEU A 43 -5.15 -13.46 -10.40
C LEU A 43 -3.87 -13.48 -11.23
N THR A 44 -2.86 -14.22 -10.75
CA THR A 44 -1.58 -14.42 -11.43
C THR A 44 -1.29 -15.90 -11.64
N PRO A 45 -0.60 -16.30 -12.75
CA PRO A 45 -0.24 -17.70 -12.97
C PRO A 45 0.86 -18.15 -12.01
N ASP A 46 0.83 -19.44 -11.63
CA ASP A 46 1.97 -20.14 -11.04
C ASP A 46 2.82 -20.85 -12.10
N LYS A 47 3.88 -21.56 -11.68
CA LYS A 47 4.77 -22.34 -12.55
C LYS A 47 4.08 -23.46 -13.35
N SER A 48 2.84 -23.82 -13.03
CA SER A 48 2.02 -24.74 -13.83
C SER A 48 1.06 -24.01 -14.78
N GLY A 49 1.01 -22.69 -14.74
CA GLY A 49 0.07 -21.84 -15.47
C GLY A 49 -1.30 -21.70 -14.79
N LYS A 50 -1.48 -22.26 -13.59
CA LYS A 50 -2.72 -22.12 -12.84
C LYS A 50 -2.82 -20.71 -12.25
N LEU A 51 -3.93 -20.03 -12.53
CA LEU A 51 -4.23 -18.73 -11.93
C LEU A 51 -4.59 -18.89 -10.43
N GLY A 52 -4.06 -18.02 -9.61
CA GLY A 52 -4.38 -17.92 -8.19
C GLY A 52 -4.44 -16.48 -7.73
N ASP A 53 -5.28 -16.21 -6.74
CA ASP A 53 -5.46 -14.87 -6.16
C ASP A 53 -4.35 -14.59 -5.16
N VAL A 54 -3.48 -13.64 -5.47
CA VAL A 54 -2.30 -13.32 -4.66
C VAL A 54 -2.53 -12.17 -3.68
N VAL A 55 -3.77 -11.68 -3.50
CA VAL A 55 -4.08 -10.65 -2.50
C VAL A 55 -5.13 -11.13 -1.52
N LEU A 56 -4.92 -10.89 -0.24
CA LEU A 56 -5.94 -11.09 0.79
C LEU A 56 -6.97 -9.95 0.74
N GLY A 57 -8.17 -10.23 1.25
CA GLY A 57 -9.26 -9.27 1.33
C GLY A 57 -10.56 -9.96 1.74
N HIS A 58 -11.65 -9.23 1.67
CA HIS A 58 -12.98 -9.69 2.04
C HIS A 58 -13.86 -9.99 0.81
N ALA A 59 -14.91 -10.78 1.00
CA ALA A 59 -15.81 -11.17 -0.08
C ALA A 59 -16.87 -10.11 -0.41
N THR A 60 -17.28 -9.32 0.58
CA THR A 60 -18.40 -8.38 0.47
C THR A 60 -18.04 -6.96 0.87
N LEU A 61 -18.83 -5.99 0.43
CA LEU A 61 -18.68 -4.60 0.82
C LEU A 61 -18.84 -4.42 2.34
N GLU A 62 -19.80 -5.13 2.94
CA GLU A 62 -20.11 -5.04 4.38
C GLU A 62 -18.90 -5.40 5.24
N GLU A 63 -18.12 -6.40 4.81
CA GLU A 63 -16.89 -6.81 5.50
C GLU A 63 -15.77 -5.78 5.40
N TYR A 64 -15.82 -4.89 4.39
CA TYR A 64 -14.90 -3.76 4.25
C TYR A 64 -15.37 -2.48 4.96
N LEU A 65 -16.60 -2.44 5.51
CA LEU A 65 -17.09 -1.26 6.22
C LEU A 65 -16.45 -1.17 7.62
N GLY A 66 -15.35 -0.44 7.72
CA GLY A 66 -14.61 -0.28 8.96
C GLY A 66 -13.22 0.34 8.72
N SER A 67 -12.33 0.15 9.67
CA SER A 67 -10.95 0.63 9.63
C SER A 67 -9.98 -0.39 9.03
N ASP A 68 -10.41 -1.13 8.03
CA ASP A 68 -9.68 -2.20 7.40
C ASP A 68 -8.91 -1.69 6.16
N PHE A 69 -7.61 -2.00 6.04
CA PHE A 69 -6.74 -1.49 5.00
C PHE A 69 -6.45 -2.48 3.87
N GLN A 70 -7.08 -3.67 3.85
CA GLN A 70 -6.80 -4.67 2.80
C GLN A 70 -7.05 -4.12 1.40
N GLY A 71 -5.97 -4.06 0.60
CA GLY A 71 -5.96 -3.65 -0.79
C GLY A 71 -6.19 -2.17 -1.07
N THR A 72 -6.37 -1.33 -0.05
CA THR A 72 -6.82 0.04 -0.22
C THR A 72 -5.73 0.99 -0.70
N PHE A 73 -6.16 2.05 -1.35
CA PHE A 73 -5.40 3.28 -1.50
C PHE A 73 -5.42 4.04 -0.18
N VAL A 74 -4.26 4.44 0.31
CA VAL A 74 -4.07 5.16 1.57
C VAL A 74 -3.69 6.61 1.29
N GLY A 75 -4.31 7.52 2.01
CA GLY A 75 -4.09 8.96 2.00
C GLY A 75 -5.05 9.65 2.99
N ARG A 76 -4.87 10.98 3.24
CA ARG A 76 -3.98 11.92 2.57
C ARG A 76 -2.49 11.68 2.86
N TYR A 77 -2.16 11.04 4.01
CA TYR A 77 -0.79 10.74 4.40
C TYR A 77 -0.67 9.28 4.86
N ALA A 78 0.14 8.50 4.14
CA ALA A 78 0.42 7.11 4.46
C ALA A 78 1.31 7.00 5.68
N ASN A 79 1.10 5.92 6.45
CA ASN A 79 1.79 5.66 7.71
C ASN A 79 1.54 6.76 8.76
N ARG A 80 2.43 6.95 9.72
CA ARG A 80 2.22 7.78 10.92
C ARG A 80 2.65 9.22 10.75
N ILE A 81 1.94 10.11 11.47
CA ILE A 81 2.37 11.48 11.82
C ILE A 81 2.35 11.56 13.34
N GLY A 82 3.52 11.77 13.94
CA GLY A 82 3.71 11.83 15.39
C GLY A 82 2.93 12.98 16.03
N GLY A 83 2.35 12.73 17.22
CA GLY A 83 1.58 13.72 17.97
C GLY A 83 0.30 14.20 17.29
N ALA A 84 -0.13 13.54 16.19
CA ALA A 84 -1.31 13.91 15.40
C ALA A 84 -1.36 15.41 15.06
N ALA A 85 -0.24 15.98 14.62
CA ALA A 85 -0.15 17.38 14.22
C ALA A 85 0.89 17.56 13.11
N LEU A 86 0.72 18.58 12.29
CA LEU A 86 1.73 19.01 11.33
C LEU A 86 1.77 20.54 11.25
N THR A 87 2.93 21.09 10.92
CA THR A 87 3.10 22.54 10.80
C THR A 87 3.47 22.89 9.37
N ILE A 88 2.68 23.76 8.74
CA ILE A 88 2.93 24.28 7.40
C ILE A 88 3.00 25.81 7.50
N ASP A 89 4.11 26.41 7.06
CA ASP A 89 4.34 27.86 7.02
C ASP A 89 4.01 28.55 8.38
N GLY A 90 4.38 27.90 9.49
CA GLY A 90 4.19 28.39 10.84
C GLY A 90 2.78 28.20 11.43
N VAL A 91 1.87 27.59 10.67
CA VAL A 91 0.51 27.23 11.16
C VAL A 91 0.48 25.75 11.51
N THR A 92 0.12 25.43 12.75
CA THR A 92 -0.04 24.05 13.22
C THR A 92 -1.46 23.59 13.04
N TYR A 93 -1.63 22.42 12.40
CA TYR A 93 -2.89 21.72 12.17
C TYR A 93 -2.93 20.49 13.07
N ALA A 94 -3.90 20.42 13.98
CA ALA A 94 -4.16 19.25 14.79
C ALA A 94 -4.97 18.24 13.96
N LEU A 95 -4.42 17.05 13.78
CA LEU A 95 -5.04 15.96 13.02
C LEU A 95 -5.83 15.03 13.94
N ASP A 96 -6.63 14.11 13.37
CA ASP A 96 -7.33 13.12 14.14
C ASP A 96 -6.36 12.09 14.75
N GLN A 97 -6.57 11.79 16.05
CA GLN A 97 -5.83 10.74 16.76
C GLN A 97 -6.54 9.40 16.57
N ASN A 98 -6.07 8.59 15.64
CA ASN A 98 -6.62 7.27 15.36
C ASN A 98 -5.64 6.10 15.64
N ASP A 99 -4.44 6.43 16.12
CA ASP A 99 -3.42 5.47 16.56
C ASP A 99 -2.72 5.97 17.83
N GLY A 100 -3.37 5.79 18.98
CA GLY A 100 -2.91 6.36 20.25
C GLY A 100 -2.92 7.89 20.22
N ALA A 101 -1.74 8.51 20.42
CA ALA A 101 -1.56 9.95 20.32
C ALA A 101 -1.23 10.43 18.89
N ASN A 102 -1.17 9.51 17.92
CA ASN A 102 -0.69 9.76 16.57
C ASN A 102 -1.81 9.69 15.54
N THR A 103 -1.55 10.19 14.33
CA THR A 103 -2.38 9.95 13.16
C THR A 103 -1.77 8.82 12.34
N LEU A 104 -2.60 7.87 11.89
CA LEU A 104 -2.21 6.76 11.02
C LEU A 104 -3.07 6.78 9.75
N HIS A 105 -2.42 6.58 8.59
CA HIS A 105 -3.07 6.34 7.29
C HIS A 105 -4.14 7.37 6.91
N GLY A 106 -3.89 8.64 7.22
CA GLY A 106 -4.75 9.75 6.80
C GLY A 106 -5.89 10.11 7.76
N GLY A 107 -6.00 9.41 8.92
CA GLY A 107 -6.98 9.75 9.95
C GLY A 107 -8.10 8.73 10.08
N THR A 108 -9.13 9.10 10.83
CA THR A 108 -10.24 8.22 11.19
C THR A 108 -11.09 7.79 9.99
N LYS A 109 -11.32 8.72 9.06
CA LYS A 109 -12.03 8.48 7.79
C LYS A 109 -11.13 8.72 6.59
N GLY A 110 -9.92 8.21 6.62
CA GLY A 110 -8.98 8.34 5.52
C GLY A 110 -9.52 7.77 4.20
N TYR A 111 -8.75 7.86 3.14
CA TYR A 111 -9.21 7.49 1.78
C TYR A 111 -9.69 6.04 1.64
N HIS A 112 -9.29 5.16 2.55
CA HIS A 112 -9.79 3.78 2.61
C HIS A 112 -11.31 3.67 2.84
N GLN A 113 -11.97 4.72 3.33
CA GLN A 113 -13.43 4.77 3.54
C GLN A 113 -14.16 5.70 2.56
N VAL A 114 -13.47 6.25 1.58
CA VAL A 114 -14.06 7.15 0.58
C VAL A 114 -14.59 6.34 -0.61
N LEU A 115 -15.80 6.69 -1.05
CA LEU A 115 -16.35 6.23 -2.33
C LEU A 115 -15.90 7.22 -3.41
N PHE A 116 -14.92 6.81 -4.21
CA PHE A 116 -14.34 7.63 -5.27
C PHE A 116 -15.26 7.66 -6.50
N ASP A 117 -15.24 8.78 -7.22
CA ASP A 117 -15.79 8.85 -8.56
C ASP A 117 -14.85 8.18 -9.57
N VAL A 118 -15.40 7.72 -10.68
CA VAL A 118 -14.62 7.22 -11.81
C VAL A 118 -14.47 8.33 -12.83
N LYS A 119 -13.24 8.78 -13.04
CA LYS A 119 -12.91 9.82 -14.00
C LYS A 119 -12.84 9.27 -15.41
N GLU A 120 -12.20 8.11 -15.59
CA GLU A 120 -11.91 7.53 -16.88
C GLU A 120 -11.74 6.01 -16.79
N THR A 121 -12.11 5.31 -17.87
CA THR A 121 -11.82 3.90 -18.09
C THR A 121 -11.28 3.70 -19.49
N ASN A 122 -10.29 2.82 -19.65
CA ASN A 122 -9.76 2.40 -20.95
C ASN A 122 -9.88 0.88 -21.07
N ASP A 123 -10.48 0.42 -22.20
CA ASP A 123 -10.67 -1.00 -22.54
C ASP A 123 -9.72 -1.46 -23.67
N GLY A 124 -8.57 -0.78 -23.80
CA GLY A 124 -7.53 -1.12 -24.78
C GLY A 124 -6.66 -2.32 -24.37
N ASP A 125 -5.51 -2.44 -25.03
CA ASP A 125 -4.54 -3.53 -24.81
C ASP A 125 -3.99 -3.56 -23.38
N GLU A 126 -3.93 -2.41 -22.73
CA GLU A 126 -3.59 -2.21 -21.32
C GLU A 126 -4.78 -1.53 -20.64
N PRO A 127 -5.79 -2.33 -20.20
CA PRO A 127 -6.98 -1.79 -19.60
C PRO A 127 -6.67 -1.03 -18.31
N SER A 128 -7.36 0.09 -18.11
CA SER A 128 -7.13 0.96 -16.94
C SER A 128 -8.40 1.60 -16.41
N VAL A 129 -8.35 1.97 -15.12
CA VAL A 129 -9.38 2.75 -14.43
C VAL A 129 -8.71 3.88 -13.68
N THR A 130 -9.21 5.10 -13.82
CA THR A 130 -8.81 6.26 -13.03
C THR A 130 -9.93 6.66 -12.08
N PHE A 131 -9.67 6.54 -10.80
CA PHE A 131 -10.53 7.02 -9.73
C PHE A 131 -10.14 8.44 -9.34
N THR A 132 -11.11 9.24 -8.90
CA THR A 132 -10.87 10.62 -8.45
C THR A 132 -11.71 10.98 -7.23
N HIS A 133 -11.16 11.85 -6.40
CA HIS A 133 -11.83 12.44 -5.24
C HIS A 133 -11.36 13.88 -5.04
N VAL A 134 -12.28 14.75 -4.68
CA VAL A 134 -11.94 16.10 -4.22
C VAL A 134 -12.03 16.08 -2.70
N SER A 135 -10.86 15.99 -2.06
CA SER A 135 -10.70 16.07 -0.62
C SER A 135 -10.77 17.54 -0.20
N PRO A 136 -11.86 18.02 0.44
CA PRO A 136 -12.02 19.43 0.75
C PRO A 136 -11.03 19.90 1.81
N ASP A 137 -10.81 21.21 1.88
CA ASP A 137 -10.05 21.82 2.96
C ASP A 137 -10.64 21.45 4.31
N GLY A 138 -9.80 20.91 5.22
CA GLY A 138 -10.21 20.43 6.53
C GLY A 138 -10.73 18.98 6.58
N GLU A 139 -10.74 18.22 5.49
CA GLU A 139 -11.01 16.77 5.56
C GLU A 139 -9.93 16.10 6.40
N GLU A 140 -10.33 15.33 7.44
CA GLU A 140 -9.45 14.77 8.46
C GLU A 140 -8.47 15.79 9.07
N ASN A 141 -8.89 17.07 9.08
CA ASN A 141 -8.17 18.26 9.53
C ASN A 141 -6.93 18.65 8.71
N TYR A 142 -6.70 18.04 7.55
CA TYR A 142 -5.63 18.44 6.65
C TYR A 142 -5.96 19.76 5.94
N PRO A 143 -4.98 20.70 5.80
CA PRO A 143 -5.20 21.95 5.10
C PRO A 143 -5.23 21.77 3.57
N GLY A 144 -5.99 22.62 2.90
CA GLY A 144 -6.08 22.73 1.44
C GLY A 144 -7.02 21.72 0.81
N THR A 145 -7.72 22.18 -0.22
CA THR A 145 -8.49 21.30 -1.11
C THR A 145 -7.54 20.52 -1.98
N LEU A 146 -7.58 19.19 -1.93
CA LEU A 146 -6.73 18.32 -2.73
C LEU A 146 -7.57 17.49 -3.70
N THR A 147 -7.40 17.71 -5.00
CA THR A 147 -7.95 16.81 -6.01
C THR A 147 -6.99 15.64 -6.21
N VAL A 148 -7.47 14.45 -5.89
CA VAL A 148 -6.71 13.20 -5.95
C VAL A 148 -7.16 12.37 -7.15
N GLU A 149 -6.20 11.80 -7.86
CA GLU A 149 -6.45 10.80 -8.91
C GLU A 149 -5.56 9.58 -8.65
N VAL A 150 -6.16 8.39 -8.75
CA VAL A 150 -5.45 7.10 -8.68
C VAL A 150 -5.80 6.31 -9.92
N GLN A 151 -4.81 6.06 -10.76
CA GLN A 151 -4.95 5.29 -11.97
C GLN A 151 -4.33 3.91 -11.80
N TYR A 152 -5.11 2.87 -12.03
CA TYR A 152 -4.64 1.49 -12.13
C TYR A 152 -4.62 1.07 -13.58
N THR A 153 -3.49 0.53 -14.03
CA THR A 153 -3.33 -0.05 -15.37
C THR A 153 -2.84 -1.49 -15.22
N LEU A 154 -3.51 -2.41 -15.90
CA LEU A 154 -3.03 -3.78 -16.04
C LEU A 154 -2.30 -3.90 -17.37
N THR A 155 -0.95 -4.02 -17.31
CA THR A 155 -0.12 -4.01 -18.50
C THR A 155 -0.11 -5.35 -19.26
N ALA A 156 0.31 -5.30 -20.50
CA ALA A 156 0.42 -6.50 -21.34
C ALA A 156 1.50 -7.48 -20.85
N ASP A 157 2.51 -7.00 -20.13
CA ASP A 157 3.63 -7.76 -19.57
C ASP A 157 3.47 -8.15 -18.10
N ASN A 158 2.18 -8.25 -17.66
CA ASN A 158 1.77 -8.73 -16.33
C ASN A 158 2.19 -7.82 -15.16
N ALA A 159 2.10 -6.53 -15.33
CA ALA A 159 2.27 -5.59 -14.22
C ALA A 159 0.96 -4.88 -13.86
N VAL A 160 0.79 -4.55 -12.58
CA VAL A 160 -0.17 -3.57 -12.08
C VAL A 160 0.58 -2.27 -11.87
N GLU A 161 0.36 -1.28 -12.72
CA GLU A 161 0.86 0.08 -12.53
C GLU A 161 -0.16 0.91 -11.76
N ILE A 162 0.28 1.60 -10.72
CA ILE A 162 -0.54 2.52 -9.94
C ILE A 162 0.11 3.91 -10.05
N THR A 163 -0.58 4.85 -10.66
CA THR A 163 -0.13 6.24 -10.74
C THR A 163 -1.00 7.09 -9.81
N TYR A 164 -0.34 7.80 -8.89
CA TYR A 164 -0.98 8.72 -7.96
C TYR A 164 -0.76 10.15 -8.42
N ARG A 165 -1.82 10.98 -8.46
CA ARG A 165 -1.73 12.40 -8.77
C ARG A 165 -2.48 13.22 -7.73
N GLY A 166 -1.89 14.35 -7.35
CA GLY A 166 -2.48 15.30 -6.40
C GLY A 166 -2.32 16.73 -6.89
N LYS A 167 -3.44 17.49 -6.94
CA LYS A 167 -3.45 18.93 -7.22
C LYS A 167 -4.18 19.65 -6.12
N THR A 168 -3.64 20.78 -5.67
CA THR A 168 -4.17 21.53 -4.53
C THR A 168 -4.37 23.00 -4.85
N ASP A 169 -5.23 23.67 -4.07
CA ASP A 169 -5.43 25.12 -4.10
C ASP A 169 -4.46 25.88 -3.18
N ARG A 170 -3.79 25.17 -2.26
CA ARG A 170 -2.74 25.71 -1.37
C ARG A 170 -1.79 24.63 -0.88
N LYS A 171 -0.64 25.02 -0.33
CA LYS A 171 0.37 24.11 0.19
C LYS A 171 -0.22 23.13 1.20
N THR A 172 -0.02 21.83 0.96
CA THR A 172 -0.50 20.74 1.78
C THR A 172 0.41 19.52 1.67
N VAL A 173 0.10 18.47 2.43
CA VAL A 173 0.81 17.19 2.38
C VAL A 173 0.06 16.20 1.49
N PHE A 174 0.80 15.34 0.78
CA PHE A 174 0.27 14.18 0.09
C PHE A 174 1.34 13.08 0.04
N ASN A 175 1.13 12.01 0.79
CA ASN A 175 1.98 10.83 0.83
C ASN A 175 1.10 9.59 0.56
N PRO A 176 0.85 9.25 -0.70
CA PRO A 176 -0.02 8.13 -1.08
C PRO A 176 0.71 6.80 -1.05
N THR A 177 -0.04 5.72 -0.76
CA THR A 177 0.42 4.34 -0.96
C THR A 177 -0.74 3.40 -1.28
N ASN A 178 -0.44 2.16 -1.69
CA ASN A 178 -1.38 1.05 -1.78
C ASN A 178 -1.05 0.00 -0.72
N HIS A 179 -2.05 -0.38 0.08
CA HIS A 179 -1.89 -1.31 1.20
C HIS A 179 -2.42 -2.71 0.84
N SER A 180 -1.90 -3.28 -0.26
CA SER A 180 -2.24 -4.66 -0.64
C SER A 180 -1.48 -5.67 0.20
N PHE A 181 -2.23 -6.68 0.67
CA PHE A 181 -1.73 -7.80 1.46
C PHE A 181 -1.46 -8.96 0.52
N PHE A 182 -0.20 -9.10 0.08
CA PHE A 182 0.20 -10.12 -0.88
C PHE A 182 0.51 -11.45 -0.22
N ASN A 183 0.00 -12.54 -0.83
CA ASN A 183 0.40 -13.91 -0.54
C ASN A 183 0.63 -14.65 -1.87
N LEU A 184 1.90 -14.81 -2.26
CA LEU A 184 2.27 -15.41 -3.55
C LEU A 184 2.02 -16.93 -3.62
N LYS A 185 1.67 -17.59 -2.49
CA LYS A 185 1.13 -18.95 -2.49
C LYS A 185 -0.28 -19.01 -3.09
N ALA A 186 -0.97 -17.85 -3.14
CA ALA A 186 -2.38 -17.73 -3.54
C ALA A 186 -3.29 -18.63 -2.67
N ASP A 187 -2.99 -18.68 -1.37
CA ASP A 187 -3.72 -19.44 -0.36
C ASP A 187 -3.69 -18.65 0.95
N GLY A 188 -4.78 -17.95 1.25
CA GLY A 188 -4.90 -17.08 2.43
C GLY A 188 -4.88 -17.84 3.78
N SER A 189 -4.93 -19.18 3.77
CA SER A 189 -4.78 -20.02 4.95
C SER A 189 -3.32 -20.34 5.28
N LYS A 190 -2.37 -19.98 4.41
CA LYS A 190 -0.93 -20.22 4.57
C LYS A 190 -0.20 -18.93 4.92
N ASP A 191 0.87 -19.06 5.70
CA ASP A 191 1.79 -17.96 5.99
C ASP A 191 2.72 -17.64 4.80
N VAL A 192 3.43 -16.51 4.90
CA VAL A 192 4.42 -16.05 3.92
C VAL A 192 5.86 -16.29 4.38
N LEU A 193 6.10 -17.13 5.39
CA LEU A 193 7.41 -17.31 6.01
C LEU A 193 8.46 -17.87 5.04
N SER A 194 8.05 -18.67 4.04
CA SER A 194 8.93 -19.20 2.99
C SER A 194 9.22 -18.23 1.85
N THR A 195 8.45 -17.14 1.75
CA THR A 195 8.63 -16.16 0.68
C THR A 195 9.98 -15.49 0.83
N LEU A 196 10.80 -15.56 -0.21
CA LEU A 196 12.11 -14.90 -0.28
C LEU A 196 11.90 -13.43 -0.63
N VAL A 197 12.48 -12.54 0.15
CA VAL A 197 12.39 -11.09 -0.08
C VAL A 197 13.77 -10.49 -0.25
N THR A 198 13.90 -9.60 -1.24
CA THR A 198 15.03 -8.68 -1.40
C THR A 198 14.49 -7.26 -1.36
N ILE A 199 15.18 -6.34 -0.68
CA ILE A 199 14.86 -4.91 -0.68
C ILE A 199 16.16 -4.15 -0.94
N HIS A 200 16.16 -3.29 -1.96
CA HIS A 200 17.31 -2.48 -2.32
C HIS A 200 17.39 -1.24 -1.43
N ALA A 201 17.72 -1.47 -0.16
CA ALA A 201 17.86 -0.43 0.86
C ALA A 201 19.00 -0.79 1.79
N SER A 202 19.88 0.15 2.05
CA SER A 202 21.01 0.01 2.97
C SER A 202 20.67 0.45 4.40
N GLU A 203 19.54 1.14 4.60
CA GLU A 203 19.12 1.71 5.88
C GLU A 203 17.60 1.55 6.10
N VAL A 204 17.19 1.64 7.36
CA VAL A 204 15.79 1.76 7.81
C VAL A 204 15.64 2.97 8.73
N THR A 205 14.44 3.53 8.82
CA THR A 205 14.14 4.56 9.82
C THR A 205 14.11 3.96 11.23
N ALA A 206 14.87 4.56 12.17
CA ALA A 206 14.73 4.23 13.59
C ALA A 206 13.38 4.72 14.11
N VAL A 207 12.76 3.96 15.00
CA VAL A 207 11.45 4.29 15.57
C VAL A 207 11.44 4.22 17.09
N THR A 208 10.53 4.98 17.71
CA THR A 208 10.17 4.88 19.13
C THR A 208 9.31 3.64 19.37
N ASP A 209 8.99 3.35 20.65
CA ASP A 209 8.07 2.27 21.02
C ASP A 209 6.64 2.47 20.46
N ASP A 210 6.26 3.69 20.10
CA ASP A 210 5.00 4.02 19.43
C ASP A 210 5.10 3.97 17.89
N LEU A 211 6.20 3.42 17.37
CA LEU A 211 6.48 3.29 15.92
C LEU A 211 6.58 4.64 15.19
N ILE A 212 6.92 5.71 15.87
CA ILE A 212 7.18 7.03 15.28
C ILE A 212 8.67 7.16 14.97
N PRO A 213 9.06 7.53 13.74
CA PRO A 213 10.45 7.79 13.40
C PRO A 213 11.13 8.80 14.34
N THR A 214 12.39 8.53 14.69
CA THR A 214 13.19 9.42 15.53
C THR A 214 14.00 10.44 14.74
N GLY A 215 14.03 10.30 13.41
CA GLY A 215 14.91 11.07 12.52
C GLY A 215 16.25 10.37 12.24
N GLU A 216 16.59 9.33 12.98
CA GLU A 216 17.80 8.53 12.75
C GLU A 216 17.56 7.48 11.67
N LEU A 217 18.61 7.20 10.86
CA LEU A 217 18.66 6.10 9.91
C LEU A 217 19.63 5.04 10.41
N LEU A 218 19.17 3.79 10.46
CA LEU A 218 19.95 2.66 10.97
C LEU A 218 20.39 1.77 9.81
N PRO A 219 21.70 1.40 9.73
CA PRO A 219 22.17 0.47 8.71
C PRO A 219 21.56 -0.92 8.92
N VAL A 220 21.10 -1.54 7.83
CA VAL A 220 20.48 -2.88 7.88
C VAL A 220 21.53 -3.99 7.97
N LYS A 221 22.74 -3.74 7.48
CA LYS A 221 23.80 -4.76 7.34
C LYS A 221 24.10 -5.48 8.64
N GLY A 222 23.96 -6.81 8.62
CA GLY A 222 24.22 -7.66 9.77
C GLY A 222 23.13 -7.66 10.85
N THR A 223 21.98 -7.08 10.56
CA THR A 223 20.78 -7.10 11.43
C THR A 223 19.71 -8.03 10.85
N PRO A 224 18.66 -8.36 11.60
CA PRO A 224 17.49 -9.08 11.07
C PRO A 224 16.78 -8.35 9.90
N LEU A 225 16.98 -7.04 9.76
CA LEU A 225 16.43 -6.21 8.70
C LEU A 225 17.29 -6.19 7.42
N ASP A 226 18.38 -6.94 7.36
CA ASP A 226 19.21 -7.02 6.16
C ASP A 226 18.54 -7.88 5.06
N PHE A 227 17.82 -7.23 4.16
CA PHE A 227 17.21 -7.80 2.96
C PHE A 227 17.96 -7.40 1.67
N THR A 228 19.21 -6.97 1.77
CA THR A 228 20.03 -6.63 0.60
C THR A 228 20.33 -7.83 -0.29
N ALA A 229 20.21 -9.04 0.26
CA ALA A 229 20.22 -10.31 -0.47
C ALA A 229 18.93 -11.09 -0.15
N ALA A 230 18.47 -11.89 -1.12
CA ALA A 230 17.26 -12.69 -0.97
C ALA A 230 17.34 -13.62 0.24
N LYS A 231 16.39 -13.50 1.16
CA LYS A 231 16.24 -14.41 2.29
C LYS A 231 14.77 -14.66 2.59
N PRO A 232 14.39 -15.84 3.15
CA PRO A 232 13.03 -16.11 3.56
C PRO A 232 12.62 -15.20 4.73
N LEU A 233 11.39 -14.67 4.70
CA LEU A 233 10.85 -13.83 5.78
C LEU A 233 10.95 -14.52 7.14
N GLY A 234 10.67 -15.82 7.20
CA GLY A 234 10.71 -16.61 8.46
C GLY A 234 12.10 -16.75 9.08
N GLN A 235 13.19 -16.45 8.34
CA GLN A 235 14.55 -16.60 8.86
C GLN A 235 14.79 -15.71 10.09
N ASP A 236 14.36 -14.46 10.04
CA ASP A 236 14.64 -13.46 11.06
C ASP A 236 13.38 -12.80 11.66
N MET A 237 12.18 -13.21 11.23
CA MET A 237 10.90 -12.60 11.68
C MET A 237 10.67 -12.70 13.19
N PHE A 238 11.29 -13.70 13.84
CA PHE A 238 11.18 -13.93 15.28
C PHE A 238 12.52 -13.72 15.99
N ALA A 239 13.44 -12.98 15.40
CA ALA A 239 14.75 -12.69 15.98
C ALA A 239 14.62 -11.98 17.34
N ASN A 240 15.58 -12.22 18.23
CA ASN A 240 15.67 -11.50 19.49
C ASN A 240 16.25 -10.09 19.29
N ASP A 241 15.60 -9.34 18.46
CA ASP A 241 15.89 -7.94 18.13
C ASP A 241 14.77 -7.05 18.68
N HIS A 242 15.11 -5.82 19.12
CA HIS A 242 14.14 -4.90 19.73
C HIS A 242 13.06 -4.48 18.72
N LEU A 243 13.44 -4.08 17.51
CA LEU A 243 12.52 -3.60 16.49
C LEU A 243 11.57 -4.71 16.01
N ILE A 244 12.10 -5.93 15.82
CA ILE A 244 11.29 -7.09 15.44
C ILE A 244 10.27 -7.43 16.52
N ARG A 245 10.68 -7.45 17.81
CA ARG A 245 9.76 -7.75 18.92
C ARG A 245 8.68 -6.68 19.10
N LEU A 246 9.03 -5.42 18.91
CA LEU A 246 8.11 -4.30 19.01
C LEU A 246 6.91 -4.47 18.06
N CYS A 247 7.19 -4.87 16.83
CA CYS A 247 6.18 -5.07 15.79
C CYS A 247 5.54 -6.46 15.81
N GLY A 248 6.18 -7.45 16.46
CA GLY A 248 5.77 -8.86 16.37
C GLY A 248 6.05 -9.48 15.00
N GLY A 249 7.04 -8.98 14.28
CA GLY A 249 7.43 -9.30 12.92
C GLY A 249 8.01 -8.09 12.21
N PHE A 250 7.91 -8.02 10.89
CA PHE A 250 8.34 -6.83 10.14
C PHE A 250 7.20 -5.81 10.07
N ASP A 251 7.52 -4.55 10.36
CA ASP A 251 6.70 -3.34 10.16
C ASP A 251 7.65 -2.13 10.13
N HIS A 252 8.48 -2.07 9.07
CA HIS A 252 9.62 -1.16 9.02
C HIS A 252 9.67 -0.44 7.68
N ASN A 253 10.00 0.85 7.72
CA ASN A 253 10.26 1.64 6.53
C ASN A 253 11.73 1.49 6.12
N PHE A 254 11.96 0.92 4.96
CA PHE A 254 13.26 0.79 4.30
C PHE A 254 13.55 2.03 3.47
N CYS A 255 14.72 2.61 3.65
CA CYS A 255 15.24 3.76 2.90
C CYS A 255 15.81 3.26 1.59
N VAL A 256 15.03 3.33 0.52
CA VAL A 256 15.37 2.73 -0.78
C VAL A 256 16.55 3.47 -1.43
N ASP A 257 17.57 2.72 -1.82
CA ASP A 257 18.76 3.27 -2.46
C ASP A 257 18.46 3.83 -3.86
N GLY A 258 19.13 4.92 -4.25
CA GLY A 258 19.01 5.56 -5.56
C GLY A 258 17.77 6.47 -5.66
N GLU A 259 17.55 7.01 -6.88
CA GLU A 259 16.50 7.98 -7.19
C GLU A 259 15.74 7.61 -8.47
N GLY A 260 14.57 8.21 -8.66
CA GLY A 260 13.71 8.00 -9.82
C GLY A 260 13.08 6.61 -9.85
N MET A 261 12.46 6.26 -10.99
CA MET A 261 11.83 4.96 -11.19
C MET A 261 12.87 3.85 -11.23
N ARG A 262 12.82 2.91 -10.28
CA ARG A 262 13.79 1.81 -10.14
C ARG A 262 13.15 0.59 -9.49
N GLU A 263 13.79 -0.56 -9.67
CA GLU A 263 13.49 -1.75 -8.86
C GLU A 263 13.86 -1.49 -7.41
N ILE A 264 12.92 -1.70 -6.51
CA ILE A 264 13.08 -1.42 -5.08
C ILE A 264 12.98 -2.66 -4.20
N ALA A 265 12.20 -3.66 -4.64
CA ALA A 265 12.05 -4.91 -3.91
C ALA A 265 11.64 -6.05 -4.85
N VAL A 266 11.96 -7.28 -4.42
CA VAL A 266 11.51 -8.53 -5.06
C VAL A 266 10.97 -9.46 -3.98
N ALA A 267 9.80 -10.06 -4.21
CA ALA A 267 9.26 -11.15 -3.41
C ALA A 267 9.09 -12.38 -4.31
N TYR A 268 9.65 -13.53 -3.89
CA TYR A 268 9.60 -14.78 -4.64
C TYR A 268 9.10 -15.93 -3.75
N GLU A 269 8.11 -16.69 -4.22
CA GLU A 269 7.58 -17.85 -3.52
C GLU A 269 7.98 -19.16 -4.23
N PRO A 270 8.91 -19.94 -3.65
CA PRO A 270 9.44 -21.15 -4.27
C PRO A 270 8.39 -22.25 -4.52
N GLU A 271 7.35 -22.34 -3.67
CA GLU A 271 6.29 -23.36 -3.79
C GLU A 271 5.53 -23.20 -5.11
N THR A 272 5.18 -21.97 -5.46
CA THR A 272 4.37 -21.65 -6.64
C THR A 272 5.18 -21.17 -7.83
N GLY A 273 6.43 -20.74 -7.62
CA GLY A 273 7.26 -20.10 -8.63
C GLY A 273 6.86 -18.65 -8.93
N ARG A 274 5.88 -18.07 -8.26
CA ARG A 274 5.49 -16.67 -8.44
C ARG A 274 6.55 -15.74 -7.90
N GLU A 275 6.86 -14.72 -8.69
CA GLU A 275 7.72 -13.62 -8.30
C GLU A 275 7.00 -12.31 -8.54
N MET A 276 7.06 -11.41 -7.58
CA MET A 276 6.61 -10.03 -7.67
C MET A 276 7.81 -9.10 -7.55
N THR A 277 8.09 -8.33 -8.59
CA THR A 277 9.09 -7.25 -8.58
C THR A 277 8.36 -5.92 -8.41
N VAL A 278 8.84 -5.10 -7.47
CA VAL A 278 8.28 -3.79 -7.19
C VAL A 278 9.21 -2.70 -7.71
N TYR A 279 8.66 -1.82 -8.55
CA TYR A 279 9.34 -0.61 -9.00
C TYR A 279 8.63 0.62 -8.47
N SER A 280 9.37 1.66 -8.10
CA SER A 280 8.80 2.94 -7.70
C SER A 280 9.81 4.07 -7.82
N ASP A 281 9.30 5.29 -7.91
CA ASP A 281 10.05 6.54 -7.78
C ASP A 281 10.05 7.09 -6.33
N MET A 282 9.33 6.42 -5.41
CA MET A 282 9.26 6.81 -4.00
C MET A 282 10.56 6.43 -3.26
N PRO A 283 10.96 7.24 -2.24
CA PRO A 283 12.22 7.03 -1.51
C PRO A 283 12.17 5.91 -0.49
N GLY A 284 10.99 5.47 -0.07
CA GLY A 284 10.81 4.45 0.96
C GLY A 284 9.85 3.36 0.57
N VAL A 285 10.00 2.21 1.22
CA VAL A 285 9.05 1.11 1.18
C VAL A 285 8.84 0.54 2.58
N GLN A 286 7.59 0.50 3.02
CA GLN A 286 7.23 -0.22 4.24
C GLN A 286 7.10 -1.69 3.94
N LEU A 287 7.86 -2.54 4.64
CA LEU A 287 7.62 -3.98 4.71
C LEU A 287 6.78 -4.26 5.96
N TYR A 288 5.54 -4.71 5.76
CA TYR A 288 4.66 -5.15 6.83
C TYR A 288 4.26 -6.62 6.60
N THR A 289 4.32 -7.44 7.64
CA THR A 289 4.09 -8.90 7.52
C THR A 289 2.81 -9.38 8.20
N PHE A 290 1.77 -8.55 8.19
CA PHE A 290 0.45 -8.87 8.76
C PHE A 290 0.55 -9.48 10.16
N ASN A 291 1.24 -8.77 11.06
CA ASN A 291 1.65 -9.28 12.38
C ASN A 291 0.47 -9.49 13.34
N ARG A 292 -0.65 -8.81 13.12
CA ARG A 292 -1.84 -8.88 13.98
C ARG A 292 -3.09 -9.14 13.16
N THR A 293 -3.85 -10.15 13.56
CA THR A 293 -5.17 -10.46 13.00
C THR A 293 -6.18 -10.57 14.13
N SER A 294 -7.38 -10.06 13.94
CA SER A 294 -8.45 -10.07 14.96
C SER A 294 -9.70 -10.78 14.44
N GLY A 295 -9.56 -12.06 14.04
CA GLY A 295 -10.70 -12.85 13.59
C GLY A 295 -11.25 -12.45 12.21
N LEU A 296 -10.47 -11.72 11.43
CA LEU A 296 -10.83 -11.34 10.05
C LEU A 296 -10.96 -12.56 9.16
N LYS A 297 -11.86 -12.48 8.18
CA LYS A 297 -12.12 -13.54 7.20
C LYS A 297 -11.56 -13.18 5.83
N ASN A 298 -10.97 -14.18 5.18
CA ASN A 298 -10.61 -14.11 3.77
C ASN A 298 -11.86 -14.23 2.86
N LYS A 299 -11.69 -13.92 1.59
CA LYS A 299 -12.73 -14.03 0.55
C LYS A 299 -13.37 -15.41 0.43
N ASP A 300 -12.65 -16.47 0.78
CA ASP A 300 -13.13 -17.87 0.78
C ASP A 300 -13.78 -18.30 2.10
N GLY A 301 -13.90 -17.37 3.07
CA GLY A 301 -14.45 -17.62 4.40
C GLY A 301 -13.47 -18.22 5.40
N SER A 302 -12.24 -18.56 5.00
CA SER A 302 -11.18 -18.98 5.93
C SER A 302 -10.77 -17.84 6.87
N ASN A 303 -10.13 -18.17 8.00
CA ASN A 303 -9.59 -17.13 8.87
C ASN A 303 -8.31 -16.56 8.25
N MET A 304 -8.17 -15.25 8.29
CA MET A 304 -6.86 -14.61 8.11
C MET A 304 -5.97 -14.98 9.30
N ILE A 305 -4.73 -15.35 9.02
CA ILE A 305 -3.77 -15.77 10.04
C ILE A 305 -2.64 -14.74 10.20
N PRO A 306 -2.02 -14.62 11.38
CA PRO A 306 -0.80 -13.82 11.53
C PRO A 306 0.26 -14.28 10.52
N HIS A 307 0.96 -13.32 9.93
CA HIS A 307 1.96 -13.57 8.88
C HIS A 307 1.41 -14.28 7.63
N GLY A 308 0.10 -14.18 7.39
CA GLY A 308 -0.57 -14.71 6.19
C GLY A 308 -0.35 -13.88 4.93
N ALA A 309 0.26 -12.71 5.05
CA ALA A 309 0.56 -11.82 3.94
C ALA A 309 1.76 -10.92 4.22
N LEU A 310 2.29 -10.31 3.15
CA LEU A 310 3.24 -9.20 3.22
C LEU A 310 2.70 -8.00 2.45
N CYS A 311 2.99 -6.79 2.94
CA CYS A 311 2.74 -5.53 2.26
C CYS A 311 4.08 -4.90 1.89
N LEU A 312 4.15 -4.29 0.70
CA LEU A 312 5.27 -3.48 0.23
C LEU A 312 4.69 -2.13 -0.20
N GLU A 313 4.65 -1.19 0.75
CA GLU A 313 3.98 0.10 0.62
C GLU A 313 5.00 1.17 0.26
N THR A 314 5.00 1.63 -0.98
CA THR A 314 5.90 2.68 -1.45
C THR A 314 5.41 4.04 -0.96
N GLN A 315 6.30 4.85 -0.38
CA GLN A 315 5.91 6.08 0.31
C GLN A 315 7.09 7.03 0.53
N PHE A 316 6.83 8.27 0.92
CA PHE A 316 7.80 9.03 1.71
C PHE A 316 7.96 8.35 3.07
N TYR A 317 9.10 8.56 3.74
CA TYR A 317 9.29 7.98 5.07
C TYR A 317 8.16 8.43 6.01
N PRO A 318 7.70 7.56 6.93
CA PRO A 318 6.73 7.97 7.93
C PRO A 318 7.23 9.18 8.70
N ASP A 319 6.32 10.05 9.12
CA ASP A 319 6.60 11.26 9.90
C ASP A 319 7.57 12.27 9.25
N SER A 320 7.79 12.19 7.93
CA SER A 320 8.72 13.10 7.21
C SER A 320 8.41 14.58 7.40
N VAL A 321 7.19 14.93 7.75
CA VAL A 321 6.78 16.31 8.03
C VAL A 321 7.47 16.91 9.25
N HIS A 322 8.07 16.09 10.13
CA HIS A 322 8.78 16.49 11.33
C HIS A 322 10.30 16.35 11.23
N HIS A 323 10.83 15.79 10.13
CA HIS A 323 12.25 15.48 9.98
C HIS A 323 12.82 16.10 8.70
N GLU A 324 13.56 17.19 8.82
CA GLU A 324 14.16 17.92 7.68
C GLU A 324 15.17 17.08 6.88
N ASN A 325 15.77 16.06 7.50
CA ASN A 325 16.70 15.14 6.85
C ASN A 325 16.02 13.99 6.10
N PHE A 326 14.69 13.86 6.22
CA PHE A 326 13.94 12.86 5.46
C PHE A 326 13.52 13.41 4.09
N PRO A 327 13.58 12.60 3.04
CA PRO A 327 13.08 13.01 1.73
C PRO A 327 11.56 13.24 1.81
N PHE A 328 11.15 14.47 1.56
CA PHE A 328 9.74 14.85 1.54
C PHE A 328 9.52 16.10 0.69
N ARG A 329 8.36 16.20 0.07
CA ARG A 329 7.92 17.44 -0.59
C ARG A 329 6.44 17.72 -0.32
N TYR A 330 6.13 18.98 -0.08
CA TYR A 330 4.76 19.45 -0.05
C TYR A 330 4.18 19.49 -1.46
N VAL A 331 2.86 19.41 -1.56
CA VAL A 331 2.13 19.72 -2.80
C VAL A 331 1.70 21.18 -2.74
N THR A 332 1.93 21.92 -3.82
CA THR A 332 1.53 23.33 -3.95
C THR A 332 0.74 23.51 -5.25
N PRO A 333 0.03 24.65 -5.45
CA PRO A 333 -0.63 24.92 -6.71
C PRO A 333 0.33 24.91 -7.91
N GLU A 334 1.59 25.31 -7.70
CA GLU A 334 2.65 25.38 -8.71
C GLU A 334 3.33 24.04 -8.96
N GLU A 335 3.40 23.20 -7.91
CA GLU A 335 4.08 21.92 -7.94
C GLU A 335 3.12 20.79 -7.55
N PRO A 336 2.31 20.29 -8.51
CA PRO A 336 1.44 19.15 -8.29
C PRO A 336 2.24 17.88 -8.03
N PHE A 337 1.63 16.94 -7.32
CA PHE A 337 2.24 15.64 -7.03
C PHE A 337 1.95 14.65 -8.16
N GLU A 338 2.97 13.89 -8.53
CA GLU A 338 2.82 12.64 -9.27
C GLU A 338 3.87 11.64 -8.78
N SER A 339 3.46 10.38 -8.61
CA SER A 339 4.36 9.24 -8.38
C SER A 339 3.74 7.96 -8.95
N LYS A 340 4.59 6.93 -9.11
CA LYS A 340 4.17 5.65 -9.66
C LYS A 340 4.76 4.49 -8.87
N THR A 341 3.94 3.45 -8.68
CA THR A 341 4.33 2.14 -8.17
C THR A 341 3.93 1.08 -9.18
N ILE A 342 4.80 0.10 -9.42
CA ILE A 342 4.57 -1.01 -10.36
C ILE A 342 4.81 -2.32 -9.62
N TYR A 343 3.80 -3.18 -9.58
CA TYR A 343 3.91 -4.56 -9.14
C TYR A 343 3.92 -5.47 -10.36
N LYS A 344 5.10 -5.96 -10.75
CA LYS A 344 5.30 -6.82 -11.93
C LYS A 344 5.38 -8.29 -11.51
N PHE A 345 4.58 -9.14 -12.14
CA PHE A 345 4.50 -10.55 -11.82
C PHE A 345 5.14 -11.40 -12.91
N THR A 346 6.04 -12.29 -12.48
CA THR A 346 6.70 -13.29 -13.32
C THR A 346 6.64 -14.67 -12.67
N VAL A 347 7.06 -15.69 -13.39
CA VAL A 347 7.13 -17.08 -12.91
C VAL A 347 8.55 -17.61 -13.15
N LYS A 348 9.14 -18.22 -12.11
CA LYS A 348 10.48 -18.88 -12.14
C LYS A 348 10.38 -20.38 -11.94
#